data_c3973c364b2b47046502fb25c317d71b
#
_entry.id   c3973c364b2b47046502fb25c317d71b
#
_cell.length_a   1.000
_cell.length_b   1.000
_cell.length_c   1.000
_cell.angle_alpha   90.00
_cell.angle_beta   90.00
_cell.angle_gamma   90.00
#
_symmetry.space_group_name_H-M   'P 1'
#
loop_
_entity.id
_entity.type
_entity.pdbx_description
1 polymer ?
#
loop_
_entity_poly.entity_id
_entity_poly.type
_entity_poly.pdbx_seq_one_letter_code
_entity_poly.pdbx_strand_id
1 'polypeptide(L)'
;MRVLVFDPSTDSRDALRRAFAARGAAVRGFASAEEAARAASETAPEIVVADATAFAAGEPLLEAALNASPRPRVFALVDSARLGDAVGAMARGADDFLWRPVSEERVAQLWDATEELRRREQAAEDTRRRLARAELRDALPGRSPRWILALAALERAASSNASVLLTGETGTEKDTAALALHGLSPRGAGRFAYVTEGESLDLATLQIGTGTLFLPSVEATSGSFQEMLLRHVEGPRPVRFVVAIDEDPEDALEAGRLHRRLYDDLSGQTVHLPPLREREGDVTLLARRILEDTEPELSIEPDALDALEAHDWPGNTRELREVLRRAARLCSGDTIGPTVVRSVIGRPLPRERERRRKPPVVKIAVGDSLADVERRMISKTLEFARGNKKKTAELLKLSLKTIYNKIKEYGLEH
;
A
#
# COMPACT_ATOMS: atom_id res chain seq x y z
N MET A 1 -22.95 -15.08 17.65
CA MET A 1 -22.13 -15.74 16.62
C MET A 1 -23.01 -16.53 15.66
N ARG A 2 -22.62 -16.62 14.39
CA ARG A 2 -23.27 -17.43 13.35
C ARG A 2 -22.49 -18.73 13.21
N VAL A 3 -23.19 -19.84 13.32
CA VAL A 3 -22.61 -21.18 13.26
C VAL A 3 -23.20 -21.94 12.08
N LEU A 4 -22.33 -22.50 11.26
CA LEU A 4 -22.71 -23.39 10.19
C LEU A 4 -22.34 -24.83 10.58
N VAL A 5 -23.29 -25.76 10.48
CA VAL A 5 -23.08 -27.17 10.74
C VAL A 5 -23.34 -27.98 9.47
N PHE A 6 -22.32 -28.63 8.96
CA PHE A 6 -22.46 -29.65 7.92
C PHE A 6 -22.29 -31.03 8.54
N ASP A 7 -23.34 -31.82 8.52
CA ASP A 7 -23.33 -33.19 8.98
C ASP A 7 -24.42 -34.01 8.22
N PRO A 8 -24.06 -35.06 7.50
CA PRO A 8 -25.03 -35.93 6.85
C PRO A 8 -25.99 -36.58 7.83
N SER A 9 -25.57 -36.86 9.08
CA SER A 9 -26.38 -37.43 10.13
C SER A 9 -27.38 -36.42 10.70
N THR A 10 -28.68 -36.68 10.59
CA THR A 10 -29.73 -35.80 11.09
C THR A 10 -29.68 -35.65 12.61
N ASP A 11 -29.51 -36.77 13.34
CA ASP A 11 -29.49 -36.77 14.80
C ASP A 11 -28.32 -35.97 15.36
N SER A 12 -27.12 -36.17 14.78
CA SER A 12 -25.90 -35.43 15.16
C SER A 12 -26.01 -33.94 14.82
N ARG A 13 -26.51 -33.62 13.63
CA ARG A 13 -26.75 -32.25 13.18
C ARG A 13 -27.73 -31.49 14.08
N ASP A 14 -28.85 -32.13 14.45
CA ASP A 14 -29.86 -31.54 15.33
C ASP A 14 -29.36 -31.40 16.79
N ALA A 15 -28.55 -32.33 17.29
CA ALA A 15 -27.90 -32.20 18.58
C ALA A 15 -26.95 -30.99 18.62
N LEU A 16 -26.09 -30.84 17.63
CA LEU A 16 -25.20 -29.68 17.51
C LEU A 16 -25.97 -28.36 17.37
N ARG A 17 -27.02 -28.33 16.56
CA ARG A 17 -27.87 -27.13 16.42
C ARG A 17 -28.48 -26.72 17.77
N ARG A 18 -29.02 -27.67 18.55
CA ARG A 18 -29.56 -27.38 19.88
C ARG A 18 -28.47 -26.86 20.84
N ALA A 19 -27.33 -27.52 20.87
CA ALA A 19 -26.23 -27.15 21.77
C ALA A 19 -25.68 -25.75 21.50
N PHE A 20 -25.50 -25.40 20.25
CA PHE A 20 -25.06 -24.03 19.87
C PHE A 20 -26.17 -22.97 20.04
N ALA A 21 -27.44 -23.34 19.73
CA ALA A 21 -28.56 -22.42 19.92
C ALA A 21 -28.80 -22.09 21.40
N ALA A 22 -28.60 -23.05 22.32
CA ALA A 22 -28.63 -22.81 23.76
C ALA A 22 -27.63 -21.78 24.25
N ARG A 23 -26.55 -21.51 23.46
CA ARG A 23 -25.55 -20.49 23.70
C ARG A 23 -25.84 -19.15 22.98
N GLY A 24 -27.00 -19.02 22.37
CA GLY A 24 -27.40 -17.81 21.64
C GLY A 24 -26.81 -17.69 20.21
N ALA A 25 -26.36 -18.82 19.65
CA ALA A 25 -25.89 -18.84 18.27
C ALA A 25 -27.05 -18.82 17.27
N ALA A 26 -26.86 -18.10 16.15
CA ALA A 26 -27.68 -18.31 14.95
C ALA A 26 -27.10 -19.50 14.17
N VAL A 27 -27.76 -20.67 14.25
CA VAL A 27 -27.24 -21.92 13.70
C VAL A 27 -27.97 -22.30 12.43
N ARG A 28 -27.23 -22.63 11.37
CA ARG A 28 -27.75 -23.24 10.14
C ARG A 28 -27.13 -24.64 9.97
N GLY A 29 -27.95 -25.64 9.74
CA GLY A 29 -27.51 -27.02 9.55
C GLY A 29 -27.83 -27.51 8.14
N PHE A 30 -26.90 -28.25 7.54
CA PHE A 30 -26.95 -28.74 6.17
C PHE A 30 -26.58 -30.23 6.13
N ALA A 31 -27.25 -30.97 5.25
CA ALA A 31 -26.93 -32.37 4.97
C ALA A 31 -26.03 -32.54 3.73
N SER A 32 -25.90 -31.49 2.91
CA SER A 32 -25.09 -31.45 1.70
C SER A 32 -23.92 -30.44 1.86
N ALA A 33 -22.73 -30.86 1.48
CA ALA A 33 -21.52 -29.99 1.48
C ALA A 33 -21.67 -28.84 0.52
N GLU A 34 -22.32 -29.00 -0.63
CA GLU A 34 -22.54 -27.94 -1.63
C GLU A 34 -23.49 -26.85 -1.10
N GLU A 35 -24.57 -27.24 -0.43
CA GLU A 35 -25.51 -26.30 0.20
C GLU A 35 -24.82 -25.53 1.33
N ALA A 36 -24.01 -26.23 2.14
CA ALA A 36 -23.24 -25.63 3.21
C ALA A 36 -22.18 -24.62 2.66
N ALA A 37 -21.52 -24.95 1.57
CA ALA A 37 -20.56 -24.06 0.91
C ALA A 37 -21.19 -22.76 0.42
N ARG A 38 -22.35 -22.85 -0.26
CA ARG A 38 -23.12 -21.68 -0.68
C ARG A 38 -23.52 -20.81 0.51
N ALA A 39 -24.06 -21.46 1.56
CA ALA A 39 -24.44 -20.75 2.76
C ALA A 39 -23.25 -20.12 3.50
N ALA A 40 -22.07 -20.71 3.48
CA ALA A 40 -20.87 -20.15 4.07
C ALA A 40 -20.46 -18.85 3.37
N SER A 41 -20.52 -18.81 2.04
CA SER A 41 -20.22 -17.62 1.25
C SER A 41 -21.23 -16.48 1.46
N GLU A 42 -22.51 -16.81 1.62
CA GLU A 42 -23.58 -15.82 1.79
C GLU A 42 -23.64 -15.23 3.21
N THR A 43 -23.39 -16.05 4.24
CA THR A 43 -23.68 -15.68 5.64
C THR A 43 -22.45 -15.31 6.45
N ALA A 44 -21.24 -15.52 5.92
CA ALA A 44 -19.99 -15.31 6.63
C ALA A 44 -20.04 -15.83 8.09
N PRO A 45 -20.10 -17.16 8.30
CA PRO A 45 -20.19 -17.76 9.64
C PRO A 45 -18.89 -17.48 10.42
N GLU A 46 -18.99 -17.41 11.75
CA GLU A 46 -17.81 -17.30 12.62
C GLU A 46 -17.28 -18.71 13.01
N ILE A 47 -18.15 -19.71 13.01
CA ILE A 47 -17.80 -21.11 13.27
C ILE A 47 -18.37 -21.99 12.16
N VAL A 48 -17.57 -22.90 11.63
CA VAL A 48 -17.98 -23.98 10.74
C VAL A 48 -17.65 -25.30 11.43
N VAL A 49 -18.65 -26.13 11.66
CA VAL A 49 -18.51 -27.51 12.15
C VAL A 49 -18.85 -28.40 11.00
N ALA A 50 -17.90 -29.18 10.50
CA ALA A 50 -18.09 -29.98 9.28
C ALA A 50 -17.69 -31.45 9.50
N ASP A 51 -18.52 -32.38 8.98
CA ASP A 51 -18.16 -33.79 8.90
C ASP A 51 -16.80 -33.99 8.22
N ALA A 52 -16.04 -34.98 8.63
CA ALA A 52 -14.71 -35.28 8.11
C ALA A 52 -14.67 -35.45 6.58
N THR A 53 -15.79 -35.82 5.95
CA THR A 53 -15.89 -35.92 4.49
C THR A 53 -15.70 -34.58 3.77
N ALA A 54 -16.01 -33.44 4.42
CA ALA A 54 -15.80 -32.11 3.88
C ALA A 54 -14.31 -31.70 3.77
N PHE A 55 -13.43 -32.51 4.32
CA PHE A 55 -11.98 -32.30 4.27
C PHE A 55 -11.29 -33.16 3.19
N ALA A 56 -12.04 -33.77 2.27
CA ALA A 56 -11.44 -34.37 1.08
C ALA A 56 -10.88 -33.30 0.12
N ALA A 57 -9.99 -33.70 -0.77
CA ALA A 57 -9.42 -32.77 -1.75
C ALA A 57 -10.51 -32.29 -2.76
N GLY A 58 -10.62 -30.97 -2.93
CA GLY A 58 -11.61 -30.34 -3.83
C GLY A 58 -13.01 -30.19 -3.25
N GLU A 59 -13.19 -30.35 -1.95
CA GLU A 59 -14.49 -30.16 -1.31
C GLU A 59 -14.83 -28.67 -1.18
N PRO A 60 -15.98 -28.21 -1.72
CA PRO A 60 -16.30 -26.80 -1.86
C PRO A 60 -16.52 -26.07 -0.52
N LEU A 61 -16.97 -26.78 0.53
CA LEU A 61 -17.19 -26.17 1.84
C LEU A 61 -15.89 -25.72 2.50
N LEU A 62 -14.85 -26.56 2.44
CA LEU A 62 -13.55 -26.24 3.01
C LEU A 62 -12.89 -25.07 2.24
N GLU A 63 -12.96 -25.10 0.92
CA GLU A 63 -12.44 -24.00 0.10
C GLU A 63 -13.17 -22.68 0.40
N ALA A 64 -14.49 -22.69 0.49
CA ALA A 64 -15.28 -21.51 0.85
C ALA A 64 -14.91 -20.97 2.25
N ALA A 65 -14.73 -21.86 3.23
CA ALA A 65 -14.38 -21.48 4.59
C ALA A 65 -12.95 -20.92 4.70
N LEU A 66 -11.97 -21.57 4.06
CA LEU A 66 -10.56 -21.12 4.11
C LEU A 66 -10.30 -19.81 3.36
N ASN A 67 -11.07 -19.52 2.30
CA ASN A 67 -10.95 -18.30 1.50
C ASN A 67 -11.85 -17.16 2.00
N ALA A 68 -12.68 -17.39 3.02
CA ALA A 68 -13.56 -16.36 3.60
C ALA A 68 -12.74 -15.29 4.36
N SER A 69 -13.25 -14.05 4.33
CA SER A 69 -12.66 -12.93 5.09
C SER A 69 -13.78 -12.20 5.85
N PRO A 70 -13.80 -12.22 7.18
CA PRO A 70 -12.88 -12.95 8.07
C PRO A 70 -13.02 -14.47 7.95
N ARG A 71 -11.91 -15.20 8.15
CA ARG A 71 -11.91 -16.66 8.13
C ARG A 71 -12.66 -17.22 9.35
N PRO A 72 -13.64 -18.12 9.17
CA PRO A 72 -14.29 -18.79 10.28
C PRO A 72 -13.33 -19.77 10.97
N ARG A 73 -13.62 -20.11 12.23
CA ARG A 73 -13.00 -21.26 12.89
C ARG A 73 -13.65 -22.53 12.35
N VAL A 74 -12.83 -23.46 11.89
CA VAL A 74 -13.29 -24.69 11.22
C VAL A 74 -12.99 -25.90 12.09
N PHE A 75 -14.02 -26.64 12.47
CA PHE A 75 -13.94 -27.82 13.32
C PHE A 75 -14.40 -29.06 12.56
N ALA A 76 -13.57 -30.10 12.55
CA ALA A 76 -13.91 -31.36 11.91
C ALA A 76 -14.69 -32.27 12.86
N LEU A 77 -15.82 -32.83 12.42
CA LEU A 77 -16.53 -33.91 13.13
C LEU A 77 -15.98 -35.26 12.72
N VAL A 78 -15.50 -36.01 13.68
CA VAL A 78 -14.77 -37.27 13.45
C VAL A 78 -15.31 -38.36 14.31
N ASP A 79 -15.45 -39.57 13.77
CA ASP A 79 -15.76 -40.75 14.55
C ASP A 79 -14.52 -41.22 15.33
N SER A 80 -14.74 -41.59 16.60
CA SER A 80 -13.66 -42.03 17.51
C SER A 80 -12.83 -43.22 17.00
N ALA A 81 -13.40 -44.01 16.10
CA ALA A 81 -12.70 -45.15 15.45
C ALA A 81 -11.80 -44.75 14.30
N ARG A 82 -11.80 -43.46 13.86
CA ARG A 82 -11.13 -42.95 12.64
C ARG A 82 -10.15 -41.83 12.94
N LEU A 83 -9.15 -42.08 13.77
CA LEU A 83 -8.11 -41.07 14.11
C LEU A 83 -7.43 -40.46 12.86
N GLY A 84 -7.29 -41.25 11.79
CA GLY A 84 -6.69 -40.78 10.54
C GLY A 84 -7.46 -39.62 9.90
N ASP A 85 -8.80 -39.60 10.04
CA ASP A 85 -9.62 -38.52 9.50
C ASP A 85 -9.41 -37.21 10.27
N ALA A 86 -9.17 -37.26 11.59
CA ALA A 86 -8.80 -36.09 12.39
C ALA A 86 -7.47 -35.49 11.93
N VAL A 87 -6.44 -36.32 11.78
CA VAL A 87 -5.12 -35.88 11.28
C VAL A 87 -5.22 -35.32 9.87
N GLY A 88 -6.01 -35.95 9.00
CA GLY A 88 -6.25 -35.49 7.63
C GLY A 88 -6.95 -34.13 7.59
N ALA A 89 -7.95 -33.90 8.44
CA ALA A 89 -8.67 -32.63 8.53
C ALA A 89 -7.77 -31.51 9.05
N MET A 90 -6.96 -31.74 10.09
CA MET A 90 -6.00 -30.78 10.61
C MET A 90 -4.96 -30.39 9.55
N ALA A 91 -4.42 -31.36 8.81
CA ALA A 91 -3.46 -31.12 7.74
C ALA A 91 -4.04 -30.28 6.60
N ARG A 92 -5.35 -30.25 6.42
CA ARG A 92 -6.06 -29.48 5.38
C ARG A 92 -6.66 -28.17 5.88
N GLY A 93 -6.39 -27.78 7.13
CA GLY A 93 -6.74 -26.46 7.64
C GLY A 93 -7.92 -26.41 8.60
N ALA A 94 -8.37 -27.53 9.16
CA ALA A 94 -9.21 -27.51 10.36
C ALA A 94 -8.45 -26.89 11.53
N ASP A 95 -9.11 -26.09 12.35
CA ASP A 95 -8.52 -25.48 13.55
C ASP A 95 -8.49 -26.44 14.72
N ASP A 96 -9.45 -27.40 14.78
CA ASP A 96 -9.54 -28.47 15.77
C ASP A 96 -10.56 -29.53 15.29
N PHE A 97 -10.75 -30.59 16.07
CA PHE A 97 -11.73 -31.63 15.76
C PHE A 97 -12.62 -31.97 16.97
N LEU A 98 -13.77 -32.53 16.68
CA LEU A 98 -14.78 -32.96 17.64
C LEU A 98 -15.08 -34.42 17.42
N TRP A 99 -15.02 -35.22 18.52
CA TRP A 99 -15.42 -36.63 18.47
C TRP A 99 -16.93 -36.80 18.55
N ARG A 100 -17.47 -37.69 17.72
CA ARG A 100 -18.86 -38.13 17.86
C ARG A 100 -18.99 -39.23 18.93
N PRO A 101 -20.08 -39.18 19.75
CA PRO A 101 -21.08 -38.12 19.85
C PRO A 101 -20.52 -36.86 20.53
N VAL A 102 -20.86 -35.68 20.02
CA VAL A 102 -20.38 -34.40 20.60
C VAL A 102 -21.23 -34.10 21.85
N SER A 103 -20.57 -33.95 22.99
CA SER A 103 -21.23 -33.55 24.23
C SER A 103 -21.53 -32.03 24.26
N GLU A 104 -22.59 -31.64 24.98
CA GLU A 104 -22.90 -30.22 25.20
C GLU A 104 -21.77 -29.48 25.91
N GLU A 105 -21.07 -30.16 26.82
CA GLU A 105 -19.91 -29.59 27.51
C GLU A 105 -18.77 -29.26 26.53
N ARG A 106 -18.50 -30.14 25.54
CA ARG A 106 -17.47 -29.86 24.52
C ARG A 106 -17.87 -28.73 23.60
N VAL A 107 -19.15 -28.59 23.22
CA VAL A 107 -19.68 -27.44 22.50
C VAL A 107 -19.51 -26.16 23.31
N ALA A 108 -19.78 -26.23 24.63
CA ALA A 108 -19.59 -25.10 25.53
C ALA A 108 -18.13 -24.61 25.57
N GLN A 109 -17.18 -25.54 25.77
CA GLN A 109 -15.75 -25.23 25.79
C GLN A 109 -15.29 -24.61 24.48
N LEU A 110 -15.74 -25.15 23.35
CA LEU A 110 -15.41 -24.60 22.01
C LEU A 110 -15.97 -23.19 21.83
N TRP A 111 -17.20 -22.99 22.26
CA TRP A 111 -17.84 -21.67 22.18
C TRP A 111 -17.09 -20.62 23.01
N ASP A 112 -16.82 -20.93 24.28
CA ASP A 112 -16.15 -20.02 25.20
C ASP A 112 -14.73 -19.69 24.71
N ALA A 113 -13.99 -20.68 24.21
CA ALA A 113 -12.67 -20.48 23.63
C ALA A 113 -12.70 -19.61 22.36
N THR A 114 -13.70 -19.80 21.51
CA THR A 114 -13.84 -19.00 20.28
C THR A 114 -14.25 -17.56 20.61
N GLU A 115 -15.15 -17.37 21.57
CA GLU A 115 -15.57 -16.05 22.01
C GLU A 115 -14.44 -15.26 22.68
N GLU A 116 -13.65 -15.92 23.52
CA GLU A 116 -12.48 -15.29 24.16
C GLU A 116 -11.40 -14.90 23.13
N LEU A 117 -11.11 -15.78 22.17
CA LEU A 117 -10.18 -15.45 21.10
C LEU A 117 -10.67 -14.24 20.29
N ARG A 118 -11.93 -14.21 19.91
CA ARG A 118 -12.54 -13.10 19.20
C ARG A 118 -12.47 -11.80 19.99
N ARG A 119 -12.70 -11.82 21.29
CA ARG A 119 -12.57 -10.64 22.17
C ARG A 119 -11.13 -10.12 22.17
N ARG A 120 -10.15 -11.02 22.23
CA ARG A 120 -8.72 -10.67 22.19
C ARG A 120 -8.33 -10.08 20.84
N GLU A 121 -8.77 -10.66 19.74
CA GLU A 121 -8.52 -10.15 18.39
C GLU A 121 -9.14 -8.77 18.22
N GLN A 122 -10.38 -8.55 18.66
CA GLN A 122 -11.06 -7.26 18.61
C GLN A 122 -10.32 -6.20 19.45
N ALA A 123 -9.93 -6.54 20.68
CA ALA A 123 -9.19 -5.62 21.55
C ALA A 123 -7.80 -5.26 20.98
N ALA A 124 -7.12 -6.23 20.37
CA ALA A 124 -5.85 -6.00 19.70
C ALA A 124 -6.02 -5.08 18.48
N GLU A 125 -7.05 -5.29 17.68
CA GLU A 125 -7.36 -4.44 16.52
C GLU A 125 -7.74 -3.01 16.93
N ASP A 126 -8.56 -2.84 17.97
CA ASP A 126 -8.92 -1.53 18.49
C ASP A 126 -7.70 -0.79 19.06
N THR A 127 -6.79 -1.50 19.71
CA THR A 127 -5.53 -0.94 20.20
C THR A 127 -4.62 -0.53 19.03
N ARG A 128 -4.50 -1.39 18.01
CA ARG A 128 -3.75 -1.10 16.79
C ARG A 128 -4.29 0.14 16.09
N ARG A 129 -5.61 0.27 15.93
CA ARG A 129 -6.26 1.44 15.32
C ARG A 129 -6.02 2.72 16.11
N ARG A 130 -6.02 2.66 17.45
CA ARG A 130 -5.70 3.83 18.31
C ARG A 130 -4.25 4.28 18.14
N LEU A 131 -3.31 3.33 18.14
CA LEU A 131 -1.90 3.60 17.92
C LEU A 131 -1.66 4.15 16.51
N ALA A 132 -2.21 3.52 15.48
CA ALA A 132 -2.07 3.97 14.11
C ALA A 132 -2.64 5.38 13.87
N ARG A 133 -3.72 5.77 14.57
CA ARG A 133 -4.24 7.16 14.51
C ARG A 133 -3.34 8.17 15.19
N ALA A 134 -2.68 7.81 16.28
CA ALA A 134 -1.69 8.66 16.91
C ALA A 134 -0.45 8.80 16.01
N GLU A 135 0.03 7.68 15.47
CA GLU A 135 1.14 7.62 14.52
C GLU A 135 0.86 8.40 13.23
N LEU A 136 -0.39 8.40 12.74
CA LEU A 136 -0.79 9.19 11.57
C LEU A 136 -0.54 10.69 11.78
N ARG A 137 -0.94 11.23 12.94
CA ARG A 137 -0.78 12.64 13.26
C ARG A 137 0.68 13.02 13.51
N ASP A 138 1.47 12.08 14.00
CA ASP A 138 2.91 12.26 14.16
C ASP A 138 3.65 12.17 12.84
N ALA A 139 3.26 11.24 11.97
CA ALA A 139 3.87 11.06 10.66
C ALA A 139 3.47 12.16 9.65
N LEU A 140 2.26 12.70 9.77
CA LEU A 140 1.68 13.73 8.89
C LEU A 140 1.21 14.94 9.72
N PRO A 141 2.13 15.69 10.34
CA PRO A 141 1.79 16.81 11.21
C PRO A 141 1.15 17.97 10.44
N GLY A 142 0.16 18.59 11.07
CA GLY A 142 -0.56 19.73 10.55
C GLY A 142 -1.83 20.02 11.35
N ARG A 143 -2.26 21.28 11.35
CA ARG A 143 -3.44 21.77 12.09
C ARG A 143 -4.39 22.59 11.22
N SER A 144 -4.00 22.92 9.99
CA SER A 144 -4.85 23.66 9.09
C SER A 144 -6.15 22.91 8.80
N PRO A 145 -7.29 23.60 8.62
CA PRO A 145 -8.58 22.95 8.37
C PRO A 145 -8.55 22.02 7.13
N ARG A 146 -7.88 22.46 6.05
CA ARG A 146 -7.76 21.65 4.83
C ARG A 146 -6.96 20.37 5.06
N TRP A 147 -5.88 20.45 5.85
CA TRP A 147 -5.08 19.28 6.21
C TRP A 147 -5.86 18.30 7.08
N ILE A 148 -6.59 18.78 8.08
CA ILE A 148 -7.45 17.95 8.94
C ILE A 148 -8.51 17.21 8.10
N LEU A 149 -9.10 17.88 7.10
CA LEU A 149 -10.04 17.23 6.19
C LEU A 149 -9.38 16.16 5.33
N ALA A 150 -8.15 16.39 4.84
CA ALA A 150 -7.37 15.41 4.11
C ALA A 150 -7.04 14.18 4.97
N LEU A 151 -6.61 14.36 6.22
CA LEU A 151 -6.36 13.27 7.16
C LEU A 151 -7.65 12.48 7.47
N ALA A 152 -8.78 13.15 7.64
CA ALA A 152 -10.07 12.48 7.84
C ALA A 152 -10.51 11.69 6.60
N ALA A 153 -10.22 12.19 5.39
CA ALA A 153 -10.46 11.45 4.15
C ALA A 153 -9.54 10.20 4.06
N LEU A 154 -8.29 10.32 4.47
CA LEU A 154 -7.34 9.22 4.53
C LEU A 154 -7.81 8.12 5.51
N GLU A 155 -8.26 8.50 6.71
CA GLU A 155 -8.81 7.56 7.70
C GLU A 155 -10.06 6.83 7.17
N ARG A 156 -10.97 7.55 6.48
CA ARG A 156 -12.14 6.91 5.85
C ARG A 156 -11.74 5.94 4.74
N ALA A 157 -10.82 6.36 3.87
CA ALA A 157 -10.32 5.49 2.82
C ALA A 157 -9.63 4.23 3.38
N ALA A 158 -8.92 4.34 4.50
CA ALA A 158 -8.26 3.22 5.17
C ALA A 158 -9.25 2.14 5.63
N SER A 159 -10.47 2.50 6.00
CA SER A 159 -11.49 1.56 6.48
C SER A 159 -12.00 0.60 5.38
N SER A 160 -11.71 0.88 4.12
CA SER A 160 -12.11 0.10 2.94
C SER A 160 -10.94 -0.72 2.39
N ASN A 161 -11.26 -1.81 1.70
CA ASN A 161 -10.28 -2.60 0.94
C ASN A 161 -10.13 -2.12 -0.52
N ALA A 162 -10.90 -1.11 -0.95
CA ALA A 162 -10.82 -0.58 -2.30
C ALA A 162 -9.46 0.11 -2.56
N SER A 163 -9.04 0.13 -3.81
CA SER A 163 -7.88 0.90 -4.25
C SER A 163 -8.10 2.40 -4.04
N VAL A 164 -7.04 3.16 -3.80
CA VAL A 164 -7.11 4.58 -3.45
C VAL A 164 -6.23 5.38 -4.38
N LEU A 165 -6.77 6.49 -4.87
CA LEU A 165 -6.05 7.50 -5.61
C LEU A 165 -5.62 8.64 -4.65
N LEU A 166 -4.31 8.86 -4.52
CA LEU A 166 -3.76 10.00 -3.79
C LEU A 166 -3.41 11.11 -4.79
N THR A 167 -4.02 12.27 -4.65
CA THR A 167 -3.73 13.43 -5.50
C THR A 167 -3.08 14.54 -4.68
N GLY A 168 -2.27 15.36 -5.33
CA GLY A 168 -1.60 16.50 -4.71
C GLY A 168 -0.24 16.74 -5.33
N GLU A 169 0.26 17.94 -5.20
CA GLU A 169 1.55 18.34 -5.78
C GLU A 169 2.72 17.50 -5.29
N THR A 170 3.80 17.50 -6.04
CA THR A 170 5.07 16.88 -5.61
C THR A 170 5.51 17.40 -4.24
N GLY A 171 5.85 16.50 -3.32
CA GLY A 171 6.34 16.86 -1.98
C GLY A 171 5.26 17.08 -0.94
N THR A 172 3.98 16.80 -1.22
CA THR A 172 2.87 16.82 -0.24
C THR A 172 2.81 15.57 0.66
N GLU A 173 3.85 14.75 0.66
CA GLU A 173 4.00 13.55 1.51
C GLU A 173 3.03 12.40 1.19
N LYS A 174 2.71 12.22 -0.11
CA LYS A 174 1.85 11.11 -0.57
C LYS A 174 2.41 9.73 -0.20
N ASP A 175 3.72 9.58 -0.16
CA ASP A 175 4.40 8.34 0.25
C ASP A 175 4.08 8.01 1.71
N THR A 176 4.19 8.99 2.60
CA THR A 176 3.86 8.87 4.03
C THR A 176 2.36 8.61 4.21
N ALA A 177 1.51 9.30 3.42
CA ALA A 177 0.07 9.10 3.43
C ALA A 177 -0.32 7.68 2.97
N ALA A 178 0.34 7.13 1.96
CA ALA A 178 0.11 5.75 1.50
C ALA A 178 0.50 4.72 2.57
N LEU A 179 1.63 4.92 3.25
CA LEU A 179 2.07 4.06 4.34
C LEU A 179 1.11 4.13 5.54
N ALA A 180 0.66 5.33 5.91
CA ALA A 180 -0.30 5.53 6.99
C ALA A 180 -1.67 4.91 6.65
N LEU A 181 -2.13 5.04 5.41
CA LEU A 181 -3.35 4.40 4.91
C LEU A 181 -3.26 2.87 5.00
N HIS A 182 -2.10 2.29 4.68
CA HIS A 182 -1.87 0.87 4.86
C HIS A 182 -1.95 0.47 6.34
N GLY A 183 -1.22 1.16 7.23
CA GLY A 183 -1.20 0.88 8.68
C GLY A 183 -2.55 0.99 9.35
N LEU A 184 -3.39 1.94 8.94
CA LEU A 184 -4.76 2.13 9.43
C LEU A 184 -5.76 1.12 8.86
N SER A 185 -5.42 0.42 7.79
CA SER A 185 -6.34 -0.49 7.10
C SER A 185 -6.39 -1.88 7.76
N PRO A 186 -7.43 -2.69 7.46
CA PRO A 186 -7.46 -4.10 7.86
C PRO A 186 -6.26 -4.91 7.35
N ARG A 187 -5.55 -4.39 6.33
CA ARG A 187 -4.35 -4.99 5.74
C ARG A 187 -3.04 -4.55 6.38
N GLY A 188 -3.09 -3.68 7.42
CA GLY A 188 -1.91 -3.10 8.08
C GLY A 188 -0.96 -4.11 8.71
N ALA A 189 -1.40 -5.36 8.94
CA ALA A 189 -0.53 -6.46 9.34
C ALA A 189 0.18 -7.14 8.14
N GLY A 190 -0.25 -6.86 6.91
CA GLY A 190 0.33 -7.39 5.68
C GLY A 190 1.58 -6.63 5.26
N ARG A 191 2.08 -6.95 4.06
CA ARG A 191 3.23 -6.26 3.48
C ARG A 191 2.82 -4.97 2.80
N PHE A 192 3.70 -3.96 2.86
CA PHE A 192 3.63 -2.75 2.05
C PHE A 192 4.86 -2.71 1.14
N ALA A 193 4.66 -2.49 -0.14
CA ALA A 193 5.77 -2.34 -1.08
C ALA A 193 5.50 -1.25 -2.12
N TYR A 194 6.59 -0.63 -2.57
CA TYR A 194 6.58 0.27 -3.72
C TYR A 194 6.66 -0.53 -5.00
N VAL A 195 5.98 -0.06 -6.03
CA VAL A 195 6.13 -0.57 -7.39
C VAL A 195 6.44 0.58 -8.32
N THR A 196 7.42 0.39 -9.19
CA THR A 196 7.84 1.35 -10.18
C THR A 196 7.81 0.74 -11.58
N GLU A 197 7.79 1.57 -12.60
CA GLU A 197 7.90 1.10 -13.97
C GLU A 197 9.21 0.32 -14.19
N GLY A 198 9.11 -0.87 -14.79
CA GLY A 198 10.22 -1.80 -14.97
C GLY A 198 10.18 -3.02 -14.05
N GLU A 199 9.35 -2.99 -13.02
CA GLU A 199 9.07 -4.15 -12.16
C GLU A 199 7.86 -4.93 -12.70
N SER A 200 7.87 -6.25 -12.51
CA SER A 200 6.72 -7.09 -12.87
C SER A 200 5.62 -6.97 -11.82
N LEU A 201 4.47 -6.39 -12.20
CA LEU A 201 3.30 -6.31 -11.32
C LEU A 201 2.78 -7.69 -10.90
N ASP A 202 2.88 -8.70 -11.77
CA ASP A 202 2.48 -10.08 -11.45
C ASP A 202 3.34 -10.63 -10.30
N LEU A 203 4.67 -10.47 -10.37
CA LEU A 203 5.58 -10.90 -9.31
C LEU A 203 5.37 -10.10 -8.03
N ALA A 204 5.21 -8.78 -8.13
CA ALA A 204 4.95 -7.92 -6.98
C ALA A 204 3.64 -8.31 -6.29
N THR A 205 2.57 -8.57 -7.05
CA THR A 205 1.27 -9.01 -6.55
C THR A 205 1.36 -10.37 -5.85
N LEU A 206 2.09 -11.34 -6.43
CA LEU A 206 2.31 -12.65 -5.82
C LEU A 206 3.11 -12.55 -4.52
N GLN A 207 4.15 -11.72 -4.49
CA GLN A 207 5.01 -11.56 -3.31
C GLN A 207 4.34 -10.85 -2.14
N ILE A 208 3.43 -9.90 -2.44
CA ILE A 208 2.75 -9.09 -1.42
C ILE A 208 1.55 -9.82 -0.80
N GLY A 209 0.95 -10.77 -1.52
CA GLY A 209 -0.23 -11.51 -1.06
C GLY A 209 -1.43 -10.60 -0.82
N THR A 210 -1.91 -10.51 0.42
CA THR A 210 -3.05 -9.66 0.81
C THR A 210 -2.67 -8.25 1.22
N GLY A 211 -1.42 -7.81 0.98
CA GLY A 211 -0.89 -6.51 1.38
C GLY A 211 -1.33 -5.32 0.53
N THR A 212 -0.50 -4.27 0.51
CA THR A 212 -0.73 -3.04 -0.25
C THR A 212 0.46 -2.75 -1.16
N LEU A 213 0.18 -2.47 -2.44
CA LEU A 213 1.15 -1.96 -3.41
C LEU A 213 0.94 -0.46 -3.61
N PHE A 214 2.02 0.31 -3.49
CA PHE A 214 2.02 1.75 -3.70
C PHE A 214 2.76 2.12 -4.98
N LEU A 215 2.09 2.86 -5.85
CA LEU A 215 2.66 3.41 -7.08
C LEU A 215 2.74 4.93 -6.99
N PRO A 216 3.93 5.51 -6.86
CA PRO A 216 4.11 6.95 -6.92
C PRO A 216 4.07 7.45 -8.37
N SER A 217 3.47 8.63 -8.60
CA SER A 217 3.54 9.39 -9.86
C SER A 217 3.18 8.55 -11.10
N VAL A 218 1.98 7.97 -11.11
CA VAL A 218 1.52 7.07 -12.20
C VAL A 218 1.51 7.78 -13.56
N GLU A 219 1.27 9.09 -13.60
CA GLU A 219 1.30 9.93 -14.80
C GLU A 219 2.70 10.03 -15.44
N ALA A 220 3.74 9.68 -14.69
CA ALA A 220 5.12 9.62 -15.19
C ALA A 220 5.48 8.26 -15.82
N THR A 221 4.58 7.27 -15.75
CA THR A 221 4.79 5.93 -16.31
C THR A 221 4.27 5.83 -17.74
N SER A 222 4.72 4.80 -18.49
CA SER A 222 4.24 4.55 -19.85
C SER A 222 2.78 4.10 -19.89
N GLY A 223 2.10 4.36 -21.00
CA GLY A 223 0.73 3.89 -21.23
C GLY A 223 0.61 2.37 -21.11
N SER A 224 1.61 1.62 -21.57
CA SER A 224 1.62 0.13 -21.47
C SER A 224 1.69 -0.35 -20.03
N PHE A 225 2.43 0.35 -19.16
CA PHE A 225 2.45 0.04 -17.73
C PHE A 225 1.12 0.38 -17.07
N GLN A 226 0.49 1.50 -17.42
CA GLN A 226 -0.82 1.88 -16.91
C GLN A 226 -1.92 0.90 -17.36
N GLU A 227 -1.87 0.38 -18.59
CA GLU A 227 -2.78 -0.67 -19.06
C GLU A 227 -2.58 -1.99 -18.29
N MET A 228 -1.34 -2.35 -17.97
CA MET A 228 -1.04 -3.52 -17.15
C MET A 228 -1.58 -3.32 -15.71
N LEU A 229 -1.39 -2.14 -15.13
CA LEU A 229 -1.94 -1.79 -13.82
C LEU A 229 -3.46 -1.87 -13.81
N LEU A 230 -4.14 -1.36 -14.83
CA LEU A 230 -5.59 -1.41 -14.97
C LEU A 230 -6.11 -2.85 -14.89
N ARG A 231 -5.49 -3.80 -15.62
CA ARG A 231 -5.86 -5.22 -15.55
C ARG A 231 -5.75 -5.79 -14.13
N HIS A 232 -4.77 -5.37 -13.34
CA HIS A 232 -4.62 -5.80 -11.96
C HIS A 232 -5.64 -5.15 -11.03
N VAL A 233 -6.00 -3.90 -11.28
CA VAL A 233 -7.03 -3.18 -10.50
C VAL A 233 -8.42 -3.75 -10.77
N GLU A 234 -8.75 -4.09 -12.02
CA GLU A 234 -10.02 -4.69 -12.43
C GLU A 234 -10.13 -6.19 -12.05
N GLY A 235 -9.00 -6.87 -11.86
CA GLY A 235 -8.93 -8.31 -11.61
C GLY A 235 -9.39 -8.75 -10.21
N PRO A 236 -9.41 -10.06 -9.91
CA PRO A 236 -9.69 -10.57 -8.57
C PRO A 236 -8.63 -10.03 -7.59
N ARG A 237 -9.08 -9.36 -6.52
CA ARG A 237 -8.26 -8.46 -5.70
C ARG A 237 -7.71 -9.09 -4.41
N PRO A 238 -6.63 -9.87 -4.43
CA PRO A 238 -5.92 -10.18 -3.19
C PRO A 238 -5.13 -8.97 -2.67
N VAL A 239 -4.68 -8.06 -3.56
CA VAL A 239 -3.83 -6.90 -3.26
C VAL A 239 -4.64 -5.60 -3.32
N ARG A 240 -4.29 -4.65 -2.47
CA ARG A 240 -4.79 -3.28 -2.52
C ARG A 240 -3.80 -2.40 -3.25
N PHE A 241 -4.26 -1.58 -4.18
CA PHE A 241 -3.45 -0.57 -4.83
C PHE A 241 -3.68 0.81 -4.20
N VAL A 242 -2.59 1.51 -3.91
CA VAL A 242 -2.58 2.94 -3.61
C VAL A 242 -1.77 3.60 -4.72
N VAL A 243 -2.41 4.45 -5.50
CA VAL A 243 -1.81 5.09 -6.67
C VAL A 243 -1.72 6.58 -6.42
N ALA A 244 -0.59 7.21 -6.70
CA ALA A 244 -0.42 8.63 -6.51
C ALA A 244 -0.21 9.37 -7.84
N ILE A 245 -0.71 10.61 -7.90
CA ILE A 245 -0.54 11.57 -8.99
C ILE A 245 0.05 12.85 -8.41
N ASP A 246 1.09 13.39 -9.07
CA ASP A 246 1.82 14.61 -8.64
C ASP A 246 1.29 15.90 -9.29
N GLU A 247 0.32 15.79 -10.19
CA GLU A 247 -0.31 16.90 -10.90
C GLU A 247 -1.84 16.82 -10.84
N ASP A 248 -2.54 17.78 -11.41
CA ASP A 248 -3.98 17.71 -11.56
C ASP A 248 -4.35 16.53 -12.48
N PRO A 249 -5.25 15.62 -12.06
CA PRO A 249 -5.65 14.49 -12.88
C PRO A 249 -6.26 14.88 -14.23
N GLU A 250 -7.00 16.00 -14.31
CA GLU A 250 -7.59 16.46 -15.57
C GLU A 250 -6.52 16.94 -16.54
N ASP A 251 -5.51 17.70 -16.06
CA ASP A 251 -4.36 18.11 -16.86
C ASP A 251 -3.57 16.89 -17.37
N ALA A 252 -3.41 15.86 -16.54
CA ALA A 252 -2.74 14.62 -16.91
C ALA A 252 -3.52 13.84 -17.98
N LEU A 253 -4.85 13.81 -17.88
CA LEU A 253 -5.74 13.18 -18.86
C LEU A 253 -5.74 13.91 -20.20
N GLU A 254 -5.86 15.25 -20.20
CA GLU A 254 -5.84 16.07 -21.42
C GLU A 254 -4.51 15.94 -22.16
N ALA A 255 -3.41 15.88 -21.41
CA ALA A 255 -2.07 15.71 -21.96
C ALA A 255 -1.73 14.25 -22.36
N GLY A 256 -2.65 13.30 -22.18
CA GLY A 256 -2.47 11.88 -22.48
C GLY A 256 -1.41 11.18 -21.61
N ARG A 257 -1.06 11.76 -20.45
CA ARG A 257 -0.14 11.16 -19.49
C ARG A 257 -0.83 10.17 -18.54
N LEU A 258 -2.14 10.31 -18.35
CA LEU A 258 -2.95 9.42 -17.53
C LEU A 258 -3.97 8.69 -18.39
N HIS A 259 -4.08 7.38 -18.21
CA HIS A 259 -5.06 6.56 -18.91
C HIS A 259 -6.46 6.79 -18.32
N ARG A 260 -7.44 7.23 -19.14
CA ARG A 260 -8.79 7.59 -18.70
C ARG A 260 -9.46 6.50 -17.89
N ARG A 261 -9.47 5.27 -18.38
CA ARG A 261 -10.15 4.14 -17.73
C ARG A 261 -9.50 3.77 -16.38
N LEU A 262 -8.16 3.89 -16.28
CA LEU A 262 -7.47 3.68 -14.99
C LEU A 262 -7.88 4.74 -13.97
N TYR A 263 -7.99 6.01 -14.40
CA TYR A 263 -8.46 7.07 -13.53
C TYR A 263 -9.90 6.84 -13.08
N ASP A 264 -10.81 6.47 -14.00
CA ASP A 264 -12.21 6.23 -13.68
C ASP A 264 -12.37 5.12 -12.62
N ASP A 265 -11.59 4.03 -12.72
CA ASP A 265 -11.60 2.92 -11.75
C ASP A 265 -11.03 3.29 -10.37
N LEU A 266 -10.02 4.16 -10.34
CA LEU A 266 -9.37 4.59 -9.09
C LEU A 266 -10.09 5.76 -8.43
N SER A 267 -10.81 6.59 -9.19
CA SER A 267 -11.45 7.83 -8.71
C SER A 267 -12.56 7.60 -7.68
N GLY A 268 -13.08 6.36 -7.59
CA GLY A 268 -14.08 5.99 -6.58
C GLY A 268 -13.64 6.21 -5.12
N GLN A 269 -12.35 6.20 -4.86
CA GLN A 269 -11.75 6.58 -3.57
C GLN A 269 -10.54 7.50 -3.78
N THR A 270 -10.80 8.80 -3.83
CA THR A 270 -9.74 9.81 -3.97
C THR A 270 -9.49 10.53 -2.65
N VAL A 271 -8.21 10.69 -2.31
CA VAL A 271 -7.76 11.53 -1.19
C VAL A 271 -6.83 12.60 -1.75
N HIS A 272 -7.24 13.85 -1.61
CA HIS A 272 -6.45 15.01 -2.02
C HIS A 272 -5.62 15.53 -0.85
N LEU A 273 -4.29 15.65 -1.05
CA LEU A 273 -3.37 16.25 -0.10
C LEU A 273 -3.08 17.70 -0.54
N PRO A 274 -3.55 18.69 0.23
CA PRO A 274 -3.40 20.10 -0.15
C PRO A 274 -1.93 20.53 -0.15
N PRO A 275 -1.53 21.43 -1.07
CA PRO A 275 -0.18 21.99 -1.09
C PRO A 275 0.06 22.87 0.13
N LEU A 276 1.34 23.04 0.50
CA LEU A 276 1.73 23.69 1.75
C LEU A 276 1.26 25.15 1.85
N ARG A 277 1.18 25.88 0.73
CA ARG A 277 0.62 27.24 0.64
C ARG A 277 -0.88 27.33 1.01
N GLU A 278 -1.59 26.21 0.98
CA GLU A 278 -3.02 26.13 1.37
C GLU A 278 -3.22 25.61 2.81
N ARG A 279 -2.12 25.38 3.50
CA ARG A 279 -2.07 24.85 4.87
C ARG A 279 -1.64 25.93 5.85
N GLU A 280 -2.52 26.92 6.04
CA GLU A 280 -2.26 28.11 6.86
C GLU A 280 -1.78 27.72 8.27
N GLY A 281 -0.64 28.30 8.69
CA GLY A 281 0.00 28.05 9.97
C GLY A 281 0.74 26.71 10.10
N ASP A 282 0.66 25.82 9.10
CA ASP A 282 1.37 24.55 9.15
C ASP A 282 2.87 24.69 8.81
N VAL A 283 3.27 25.72 8.06
CA VAL A 283 4.69 25.97 7.75
C VAL A 283 5.50 26.16 9.04
N THR A 284 5.03 27.00 9.94
CA THR A 284 5.66 27.25 11.25
C THR A 284 5.70 25.96 12.09
N LEU A 285 4.60 25.21 12.16
CA LEU A 285 4.54 23.95 12.90
C LEU A 285 5.54 22.91 12.34
N LEU A 286 5.56 22.74 11.02
CA LEU A 286 6.45 21.81 10.33
C LEU A 286 7.90 22.22 10.46
N ALA A 287 8.21 23.52 10.37
CA ALA A 287 9.58 24.02 10.50
C ALA A 287 10.16 23.68 11.89
N ARG A 288 9.39 23.92 12.96
CA ARG A 288 9.81 23.58 14.32
C ARG A 288 9.99 22.08 14.49
N ARG A 289 9.03 21.27 14.04
CA ARG A 289 9.11 19.81 14.12
C ARG A 289 10.30 19.24 13.36
N ILE A 290 10.55 19.74 12.13
CA ILE A 290 11.69 19.29 11.33
C ILE A 290 13.02 19.61 12.04
N LEU A 291 13.14 20.79 12.65
CA LEU A 291 14.35 21.15 13.40
C LEU A 291 14.49 20.31 14.66
N GLU A 292 13.43 20.12 15.46
CA GLU A 292 13.43 19.23 16.62
C GLU A 292 13.90 17.81 16.28
N ASP A 293 13.48 17.27 15.12
CA ASP A 293 13.82 15.92 14.68
C ASP A 293 15.23 15.81 14.09
N THR A 294 15.79 16.89 13.51
CA THR A 294 17.07 16.82 12.76
C THR A 294 18.21 17.56 13.43
N GLU A 295 17.95 18.65 14.09
CA GLU A 295 18.94 19.56 14.68
C GLU A 295 18.38 20.12 16.01
N PRO A 296 18.22 19.29 17.06
CA PRO A 296 17.50 19.65 18.29
C PRO A 296 18.15 20.80 19.07
N GLU A 297 19.42 21.08 18.81
CA GLU A 297 20.15 22.19 19.43
C GLU A 297 19.88 23.55 18.76
N LEU A 298 19.22 23.56 17.57
CA LEU A 298 18.93 24.76 16.82
C LEU A 298 17.53 25.28 17.11
N SER A 299 17.41 26.55 17.38
CA SER A 299 16.16 27.30 17.42
C SER A 299 15.97 28.12 16.12
N ILE A 300 14.78 28.67 15.92
CA ILE A 300 14.45 29.53 14.79
C ILE A 300 13.76 30.79 15.27
N GLU A 301 14.22 31.97 14.80
CA GLU A 301 13.67 33.27 15.16
C GLU A 301 12.24 33.46 14.60
N PRO A 302 11.37 34.25 15.29
CA PRO A 302 10.04 34.57 14.78
C PRO A 302 10.06 35.19 13.37
N ASP A 303 10.93 36.17 13.12
CA ASP A 303 11.06 36.83 11.81
C ASP A 303 11.53 35.87 10.71
N ALA A 304 12.26 34.80 11.06
CA ALA A 304 12.65 33.73 10.15
C ALA A 304 11.46 32.82 9.82
N LEU A 305 10.57 32.55 10.80
CA LEU A 305 9.31 31.84 10.58
C LEU A 305 8.38 32.64 9.67
N ASP A 306 8.27 33.94 9.85
CA ASP A 306 7.49 34.84 8.98
C ASP A 306 8.00 34.80 7.53
N ALA A 307 9.32 34.74 7.36
CA ALA A 307 9.92 34.61 6.03
C ALA A 307 9.62 33.23 5.38
N LEU A 308 9.49 32.16 6.19
CA LEU A 308 9.05 30.84 5.70
C LEU A 308 7.57 30.85 5.33
N GLU A 309 6.70 31.45 6.14
CA GLU A 309 5.24 31.54 5.86
C GLU A 309 4.93 32.34 4.58
N ALA A 310 5.76 33.33 4.25
CA ALA A 310 5.57 34.18 3.07
C ALA A 310 5.96 33.49 1.74
N HIS A 311 6.48 32.26 1.76
CA HIS A 311 6.93 31.56 0.55
C HIS A 311 5.87 30.54 0.07
N ASP A 312 5.73 30.38 -1.25
CA ASP A 312 4.70 29.54 -1.88
C ASP A 312 4.96 28.03 -1.81
N TRP A 313 6.17 27.63 -1.52
CA TRP A 313 6.59 26.23 -1.39
C TRP A 313 6.22 25.35 -2.58
N PRO A 314 6.69 25.60 -3.79
CA PRO A 314 6.38 24.76 -4.97
C PRO A 314 6.83 23.30 -4.81
N GLY A 315 7.81 23.02 -3.97
CA GLY A 315 8.23 21.66 -3.58
C GLY A 315 7.65 21.20 -2.26
N ASN A 316 6.66 21.92 -1.70
CA ASN A 316 5.91 21.58 -0.49
C ASN A 316 6.82 21.23 0.71
N THR A 317 6.43 20.26 1.53
CA THR A 317 7.18 19.84 2.74
C THR A 317 8.59 19.34 2.40
N ARG A 318 8.80 18.76 1.21
CA ARG A 318 10.13 18.34 0.77
C ARG A 318 11.07 19.52 0.60
N GLU A 319 10.58 20.60 0.01
CA GLU A 319 11.36 21.85 -0.16
C GLU A 319 11.63 22.49 1.20
N LEU A 320 10.60 22.60 2.05
CA LEU A 320 10.75 23.15 3.41
C LEU A 320 11.85 22.41 4.20
N ARG A 321 11.83 21.09 4.20
CA ARG A 321 12.84 20.24 4.87
C ARG A 321 14.26 20.50 4.34
N GLU A 322 14.39 20.66 3.05
CA GLU A 322 15.70 20.93 2.43
C GLU A 322 16.20 22.36 2.71
N VAL A 323 15.29 23.34 2.71
CA VAL A 323 15.61 24.73 3.07
C VAL A 323 16.10 24.81 4.52
N LEU A 324 15.38 24.17 5.45
CA LEU A 324 15.77 24.14 6.87
C LEU A 324 17.13 23.44 7.08
N ARG A 325 17.35 22.30 6.41
CA ARG A 325 18.64 21.60 6.46
C ARG A 325 19.79 22.46 5.94
N ARG A 326 19.57 23.27 4.89
CA ARG A 326 20.56 24.20 4.39
C ARG A 326 20.77 25.38 5.34
N ALA A 327 19.68 25.91 5.89
CA ALA A 327 19.75 26.99 6.86
C ALA A 327 20.55 26.57 8.12
N ALA A 328 20.30 25.37 8.62
CA ALA A 328 21.04 24.79 9.73
C ALA A 328 22.57 24.72 9.46
N ARG A 329 22.95 24.29 8.26
CA ARG A 329 24.39 24.24 7.87
C ARG A 329 25.05 25.58 7.70
N LEU A 330 24.31 26.65 7.41
CA LEU A 330 24.81 28.01 7.24
C LEU A 330 24.70 28.84 8.54
N CYS A 331 24.00 28.34 9.53
CA CYS A 331 23.88 28.96 10.83
C CYS A 331 25.23 28.90 11.56
N SER A 332 25.72 30.05 12.05
CA SER A 332 26.98 30.14 12.79
C SER A 332 26.78 30.09 14.31
N GLY A 333 25.53 29.96 14.77
CA GLY A 333 25.15 29.88 16.19
C GLY A 333 24.05 28.84 16.40
N ASP A 334 23.34 28.95 17.49
CA ASP A 334 22.25 28.05 17.89
C ASP A 334 20.86 28.52 17.44
N THR A 335 20.78 29.63 16.66
CA THR A 335 19.51 30.24 16.27
C THR A 335 19.53 30.65 14.80
N ILE A 336 18.58 30.13 14.02
CA ILE A 336 18.41 30.42 12.59
C ILE A 336 17.66 31.75 12.45
N GLY A 337 18.36 32.78 11.96
CA GLY A 337 17.78 34.10 11.72
C GLY A 337 17.19 34.27 10.29
N PRO A 338 16.42 35.35 10.04
CA PRO A 338 15.73 35.62 8.78
C PRO A 338 16.67 35.80 7.59
N THR A 339 17.88 36.29 7.81
CA THR A 339 18.87 36.48 6.75
C THR A 339 19.34 35.14 6.19
N VAL A 340 19.57 34.15 7.07
CA VAL A 340 19.95 32.79 6.67
C VAL A 340 18.82 32.16 5.87
N VAL A 341 17.58 32.22 6.38
CA VAL A 341 16.39 31.69 5.69
C VAL A 341 16.24 32.28 4.29
N ARG A 342 16.27 33.63 4.15
CA ARG A 342 16.16 34.31 2.85
C ARG A 342 17.29 33.95 1.89
N SER A 343 18.47 33.63 2.38
CA SER A 343 19.60 33.24 1.55
C SER A 343 19.48 31.87 0.90
N VAL A 344 18.61 31.00 1.47
CA VAL A 344 18.40 29.60 1.01
C VAL A 344 17.07 29.36 0.33
N ILE A 345 16.04 30.18 0.61
CA ILE A 345 14.73 30.11 -0.07
C ILE A 345 14.92 30.35 -1.58
N GLY A 346 14.17 29.63 -2.40
CA GLY A 346 14.18 29.76 -3.86
C GLY A 346 15.40 29.14 -4.55
N ARG A 347 16.34 28.54 -3.82
CA ARG A 347 17.42 27.77 -4.45
C ARG A 347 16.88 26.40 -4.91
N PRO A 348 17.06 26.03 -6.21
CA PRO A 348 16.57 24.75 -6.72
C PRO A 348 17.05 23.56 -5.91
N LEU A 349 16.16 22.61 -5.63
CA LEU A 349 16.49 21.37 -4.94
C LEU A 349 17.49 20.56 -5.76
N PRO A 350 18.54 19.95 -5.16
CA PRO A 350 19.54 19.15 -5.89
C PRO A 350 18.91 18.04 -6.73
N ARG A 351 17.83 17.40 -6.24
CA ARG A 351 17.12 16.32 -6.93
C ARG A 351 16.17 16.78 -8.03
N GLU A 352 15.67 18.02 -8.01
CA GLU A 352 14.89 18.58 -9.12
C GLU A 352 15.76 18.84 -10.35
N ARG A 353 17.03 19.20 -10.16
CA ARG A 353 17.99 19.30 -11.28
C ARG A 353 18.21 17.93 -11.96
N GLU A 354 18.11 16.82 -11.22
CA GLU A 354 18.23 15.46 -11.78
C GLU A 354 16.94 14.94 -12.40
N ARG A 355 15.76 15.22 -11.79
CA ARG A 355 14.45 14.76 -12.31
C ARG A 355 13.97 15.55 -13.54
N ARG A 356 14.32 16.83 -13.69
CA ARG A 356 13.94 17.64 -14.87
C ARG A 356 14.70 17.27 -16.15
N ARG A 357 15.74 16.47 -16.08
CA ARG A 357 16.38 15.92 -17.27
C ARG A 357 15.61 14.68 -17.70
N LYS A 358 14.57 14.88 -18.52
CA LYS A 358 14.03 13.75 -19.30
C LYS A 358 15.20 13.15 -20.08
N PRO A 359 15.32 11.79 -20.09
CA PRO A 359 16.34 11.16 -20.91
C PRO A 359 16.16 11.66 -22.36
N PRO A 360 17.24 12.02 -23.04
CA PRO A 360 17.15 12.54 -24.39
C PRO A 360 16.51 11.50 -25.31
N VAL A 361 15.51 11.91 -26.06
CA VAL A 361 14.89 11.05 -27.09
C VAL A 361 15.78 11.10 -28.33
N VAL A 362 16.25 9.94 -28.78
CA VAL A 362 16.94 9.79 -30.06
C VAL A 362 15.89 9.38 -31.10
N LYS A 363 15.60 10.29 -32.05
CA LYS A 363 14.70 9.95 -33.18
C LYS A 363 15.47 9.08 -34.18
N ILE A 364 14.91 7.93 -34.51
CA ILE A 364 15.43 6.98 -35.48
C ILE A 364 14.47 6.95 -36.65
N ALA A 365 14.97 7.12 -37.86
CA ALA A 365 14.18 6.98 -39.07
C ALA A 365 14.45 5.63 -39.75
N VAL A 366 13.45 5.08 -40.41
CA VAL A 366 13.63 3.88 -41.25
C VAL A 366 14.60 4.24 -42.39
N GLY A 367 15.75 3.52 -42.47
CA GLY A 367 16.84 3.83 -43.38
C GLY A 367 18.10 4.38 -42.74
N ASP A 368 18.04 4.79 -41.45
CA ASP A 368 19.25 5.15 -40.70
C ASP A 368 20.17 3.91 -40.54
N SER A 369 21.49 4.10 -40.72
CA SER A 369 22.42 2.99 -40.48
C SER A 369 22.52 2.67 -38.98
N LEU A 370 22.76 1.41 -38.63
CA LEU A 370 22.98 1.02 -37.22
C LEU A 370 24.12 1.79 -36.56
N ALA A 371 25.18 2.10 -37.33
CA ALA A 371 26.32 2.88 -36.83
C ALA A 371 25.92 4.34 -36.49
N ASP A 372 25.06 4.96 -37.30
CA ASP A 372 24.59 6.33 -37.02
C ASP A 372 23.64 6.36 -35.83
N VAL A 373 22.80 5.36 -35.68
CA VAL A 373 21.91 5.21 -34.52
C VAL A 373 22.72 5.01 -33.24
N GLU A 374 23.70 4.12 -33.26
CA GLU A 374 24.59 3.85 -32.14
C GLU A 374 25.40 5.12 -31.75
N ARG A 375 25.98 5.82 -32.73
CA ARG A 375 26.70 7.07 -32.51
C ARG A 375 25.81 8.12 -31.84
N ARG A 376 24.58 8.32 -32.34
CA ARG A 376 23.62 9.30 -31.78
C ARG A 376 23.22 8.92 -30.36
N MET A 377 22.96 7.63 -30.10
CA MET A 377 22.64 7.14 -28.75
C MET A 377 23.79 7.36 -27.76
N ILE A 378 25.01 6.98 -28.12
CA ILE A 378 26.18 7.16 -27.26
C ILE A 378 26.45 8.66 -27.01
N SER A 379 26.42 9.49 -28.04
CA SER A 379 26.62 10.96 -27.92
C SER A 379 25.59 11.59 -26.99
N LYS A 380 24.28 11.32 -27.21
CA LYS A 380 23.21 11.89 -26.40
C LYS A 380 23.21 11.36 -24.96
N THR A 381 23.58 10.11 -24.75
CA THR A 381 23.67 9.54 -23.40
C THR A 381 24.91 10.08 -22.66
N LEU A 382 26.02 10.30 -23.36
CA LEU A 382 27.22 10.90 -22.78
C LEU A 382 26.97 12.36 -22.37
N GLU A 383 26.29 13.14 -23.24
CA GLU A 383 25.84 14.51 -22.93
C GLU A 383 24.88 14.51 -21.71
N PHE A 384 23.90 13.60 -21.67
CA PHE A 384 23.00 13.43 -20.54
C PHE A 384 23.72 13.07 -19.23
N ALA A 385 24.71 12.18 -19.31
CA ALA A 385 25.57 11.78 -18.20
C ALA A 385 26.67 12.80 -17.86
N ARG A 386 26.71 13.98 -18.51
CA ARG A 386 27.72 15.04 -18.33
C ARG A 386 29.15 14.55 -18.50
N GLY A 387 29.39 13.74 -19.54
CA GLY A 387 30.69 13.17 -19.82
C GLY A 387 31.11 11.99 -18.94
N ASN A 388 30.26 11.54 -18.00
CA ASN A 388 30.56 10.41 -17.15
C ASN A 388 30.42 9.07 -17.91
N LYS A 389 31.56 8.56 -18.36
CA LYS A 389 31.68 7.37 -19.19
C LYS A 389 31.16 6.09 -18.45
N LYS A 390 31.33 6.00 -17.13
CA LYS A 390 30.84 4.88 -16.33
C LYS A 390 29.31 4.89 -16.28
N LYS A 391 28.69 6.05 -15.99
CA LYS A 391 27.23 6.22 -15.99
C LYS A 391 26.64 6.01 -17.38
N THR A 392 27.35 6.40 -18.44
CA THR A 392 26.95 6.15 -19.84
C THR A 392 26.93 4.65 -20.15
N ALA A 393 27.94 3.92 -19.70
CA ALA A 393 28.00 2.45 -19.85
C ALA A 393 26.82 1.75 -19.14
N GLU A 394 26.52 2.18 -17.93
CA GLU A 394 25.39 1.66 -17.14
C GLU A 394 24.04 1.91 -17.85
N LEU A 395 23.80 3.14 -18.31
CA LEU A 395 22.56 3.52 -19.00
C LEU A 395 22.35 2.77 -20.32
N LEU A 396 23.42 2.56 -21.08
CA LEU A 396 23.37 1.83 -22.35
C LEU A 396 23.51 0.31 -22.22
N LYS A 397 23.67 -0.19 -20.99
CA LYS A 397 23.91 -1.62 -20.69
C LYS A 397 25.09 -2.19 -21.46
N LEU A 398 26.15 -1.39 -21.64
CA LEU A 398 27.39 -1.75 -22.32
C LEU A 398 28.55 -1.82 -21.32
N SER A 399 29.61 -2.55 -21.68
CA SER A 399 30.83 -2.55 -20.87
C SER A 399 31.53 -1.18 -20.96
N LEU A 400 32.18 -0.77 -19.86
CA LEU A 400 32.95 0.47 -19.82
C LEU A 400 34.02 0.51 -20.93
N LYS A 401 34.65 -0.64 -21.21
CA LYS A 401 35.63 -0.80 -22.30
C LYS A 401 35.00 -0.56 -23.67
N THR A 402 33.78 -1.03 -23.90
CA THR A 402 33.02 -0.80 -25.12
C THR A 402 32.75 0.68 -25.33
N ILE A 403 32.33 1.39 -24.29
CA ILE A 403 32.06 2.83 -24.35
C ILE A 403 33.35 3.64 -24.68
N TYR A 404 34.49 3.31 -24.06
CA TYR A 404 35.75 3.96 -24.40
C TYR A 404 36.14 3.77 -25.87
N ASN A 405 36.01 2.53 -26.38
CA ASN A 405 36.32 2.24 -27.77
C ASN A 405 35.38 2.99 -28.73
N LYS A 406 34.08 3.01 -28.44
CA LYS A 406 33.09 3.70 -29.28
C LYS A 406 33.18 5.21 -29.24
N ILE A 407 33.55 5.82 -28.10
CA ILE A 407 33.84 7.24 -28.00
C ILE A 407 35.02 7.61 -28.92
N LYS A 408 36.09 6.79 -28.90
CA LYS A 408 37.26 6.98 -29.75
C LYS A 408 36.95 6.76 -31.24
N GLU A 409 36.19 5.68 -31.56
CA GLU A 409 35.79 5.36 -32.94
C GLU A 409 34.94 6.44 -33.56
N TYR A 410 34.02 7.06 -32.81
CA TYR A 410 33.09 8.07 -33.30
C TYR A 410 33.56 9.52 -33.08
N GLY A 411 34.77 9.72 -32.52
CA GLY A 411 35.31 11.04 -32.29
C GLY A 411 34.51 11.91 -31.33
N LEU A 412 33.90 11.28 -30.27
CA LEU A 412 33.03 11.94 -29.28
C LEU A 412 33.81 12.44 -28.04
N GLU A 413 35.10 12.65 -28.17
CA GLU A 413 35.95 13.22 -27.12
C GLU A 413 35.67 14.72 -26.95
N HIS A 414 35.13 15.10 -25.80
CA HIS A 414 35.05 16.47 -25.27
C HIS A 414 35.65 16.51 -23.89
#